data_e683f8eeda94cc36b9a45dd06696d914
#
_entry.id   e683f8eeda94cc36b9a45dd06696d914
#
_cell.length_a   1.000
_cell.length_b   1.000
_cell.length_c   1.000
_cell.angle_alpha   90.00
_cell.angle_beta   90.00
_cell.angle_gamma   90.00
#
_symmetry.space_group_name_H-M   'P 1'
#
loop_
_entity.id
_entity.type
_entity.pdbx_description
1 polymer ?
#
loop_
_entity_poly.entity_id
_entity_poly.type
_entity_poly.pdbx_seq_one_letter_code
_entity_poly.pdbx_strand_id
1 'polypeptide(L)'
;KGLTTLPASAELLAARINEARDSFEQRNAPEAGLFLFALEDTEANRCVGVSGIQARVGLDEVFYNYRLSLSVNASRELGIHVRTPTLHLTNDMTDATEIGSLLLDRGWRGGGNGLLLSRSRFLFLACFRRCFSGKVFAEMRGVSDGQGRSPLWDALGSKFFDMDFAEADYRSVAGNRSFIAELMPKYPIYLPMLPEAARAVVGRVHQQTEPALKMLQSEGFNFNGLVDIFDGGPVVEAFVHNIRTVRDTVKKDVLISRKPMVEEPRGSPVMICNASFRDFRVTRIPANWLRYDVVRLPPEVAQALLVESGDQVRLAPLKEGAVLPTDNNEAGHY
;
A
#
# COMPACT_ATOMS: atom_id res chain seq x y z
N LYS A 1 -15.79 -0.59 -9.83
CA LYS A 1 -15.80 -1.98 -9.36
C LYS A 1 -14.35 -2.46 -9.25
N GLY A 2 -13.91 -2.93 -8.09
CA GLY A 2 -12.57 -3.52 -7.89
C GLY A 2 -11.73 -2.92 -6.77
N LEU A 3 -12.22 -1.96 -5.99
CA LEU A 3 -11.65 -1.56 -4.71
C LEU A 3 -12.58 -2.05 -3.61
N THR A 4 -12.11 -3.04 -2.88
CA THR A 4 -12.83 -3.63 -1.76
C THR A 4 -12.80 -2.71 -0.54
N THR A 5 -11.71 -1.97 -0.36
CA THR A 5 -11.51 -1.04 0.75
C THR A 5 -12.26 0.29 0.63
N LEU A 6 -12.81 0.63 -0.55
CA LEU A 6 -13.63 1.83 -0.79
C LEU A 6 -14.97 1.42 -1.43
N PRO A 7 -15.99 1.16 -0.61
CA PRO A 7 -17.30 0.71 -1.11
C PRO A 7 -17.99 1.81 -1.93
N ALA A 8 -18.81 1.41 -2.90
CA ALA A 8 -19.60 2.32 -3.73
C ALA A 8 -20.86 2.84 -2.99
N SER A 9 -20.71 3.25 -1.74
CA SER A 9 -21.75 3.86 -0.89
C SER A 9 -21.27 5.24 -0.44
N ALA A 10 -22.05 6.28 -0.70
CA ALA A 10 -21.73 7.64 -0.29
C ALA A 10 -21.61 7.76 1.24
N GLU A 11 -22.45 7.06 1.99
CA GLU A 11 -22.43 7.06 3.46
C GLU A 11 -21.15 6.41 4.01
N LEU A 12 -20.79 5.22 3.52
CA LEU A 12 -19.57 4.53 3.95
C LEU A 12 -18.30 5.31 3.53
N LEU A 13 -18.30 5.92 2.35
CA LEU A 13 -17.19 6.78 1.94
C LEU A 13 -17.07 8.02 2.81
N ALA A 14 -18.20 8.66 3.15
CA ALA A 14 -18.20 9.81 4.05
C ALA A 14 -17.70 9.43 5.46
N ALA A 15 -18.11 8.28 5.98
CA ALA A 15 -17.63 7.77 7.26
C ALA A 15 -16.10 7.56 7.25
N ARG A 16 -15.56 6.93 6.21
CA ARG A 16 -14.10 6.72 6.07
C ARG A 16 -13.33 8.01 5.88
N ILE A 17 -13.88 9.00 5.18
CA ILE A 17 -13.25 10.32 5.04
C ILE A 17 -13.22 11.04 6.40
N ASN A 18 -14.29 10.96 7.19
CA ASN A 18 -14.33 11.54 8.53
C ASN A 18 -13.34 10.83 9.47
N GLU A 19 -13.30 9.50 9.47
CA GLU A 19 -12.30 8.72 10.22
C GLU A 19 -10.86 9.15 9.86
N ALA A 20 -10.58 9.29 8.55
CA ALA A 20 -9.27 9.75 8.11
C ALA A 20 -8.97 11.19 8.56
N ARG A 21 -9.95 12.08 8.50
CA ARG A 21 -9.81 13.46 8.99
C ARG A 21 -9.50 13.48 10.48
N ASP A 22 -10.25 12.73 11.28
CA ASP A 22 -10.04 12.61 12.73
C ASP A 22 -8.64 12.06 13.04
N SER A 23 -8.16 11.09 12.25
CA SER A 23 -6.81 10.54 12.38
C SER A 23 -5.72 11.58 12.13
N PHE A 24 -5.87 12.43 11.12
CA PHE A 24 -4.93 13.53 10.84
C PHE A 24 -5.00 14.67 11.88
N GLU A 25 -6.14 14.88 12.52
CA GLU A 25 -6.31 15.91 13.56
C GLU A 25 -5.73 15.50 14.92
N GLN A 26 -5.60 14.22 15.18
CA GLN A 26 -5.02 13.70 16.41
C GLN A 26 -3.50 13.85 16.43
N ARG A 27 -2.97 14.74 17.28
CA ARG A 27 -1.51 14.95 17.41
C ARG A 27 -0.76 13.74 17.94
N ASN A 28 -1.42 12.94 18.77
CA ASN A 28 -0.93 11.62 19.18
C ASN A 28 -1.60 10.62 18.27
N ALA A 29 -0.86 10.06 17.33
CA ALA A 29 -1.39 9.18 16.31
C ALA A 29 -2.23 8.07 16.92
N PRO A 30 -3.45 7.91 16.47
CA PRO A 30 -4.30 6.83 16.92
C PRO A 30 -3.62 5.50 16.54
N GLU A 31 -3.55 4.58 17.49
CA GLU A 31 -2.96 3.25 17.24
C GLU A 31 -3.68 2.49 16.13
N ALA A 32 -4.92 2.85 15.81
CA ALA A 32 -5.75 2.23 14.76
C ALA A 32 -6.19 3.21 13.66
N GLY A 33 -5.51 4.38 13.50
CA GLY A 33 -5.95 5.44 12.58
C GLY A 33 -5.94 5.06 11.11
N LEU A 34 -6.94 5.56 10.37
CA LEU A 34 -7.00 5.53 8.92
C LEU A 34 -6.45 6.84 8.34
N PHE A 35 -5.53 6.75 7.38
CA PHE A 35 -4.96 7.90 6.66
C PHE A 35 -5.27 7.77 5.17
N LEU A 36 -6.06 8.69 4.63
CA LEU A 36 -6.37 8.76 3.20
C LEU A 36 -5.63 9.93 2.56
N PHE A 37 -4.99 9.66 1.43
CA PHE A 37 -4.26 10.63 0.62
C PHE A 37 -4.99 10.82 -0.70
N ALA A 38 -5.17 12.07 -1.12
CA ALA A 38 -5.73 12.45 -2.40
C ALA A 38 -4.63 12.97 -3.34
N LEU A 39 -4.61 12.48 -4.58
CA LEU A 39 -3.86 13.10 -5.65
C LEU A 39 -4.75 14.14 -6.33
N GLU A 40 -4.33 15.39 -6.28
CA GLU A 40 -5.05 16.51 -6.83
C GLU A 40 -4.39 16.98 -8.13
N ASP A 41 -5.22 17.18 -9.16
CA ASP A 41 -4.88 17.97 -10.31
C ASP A 41 -5.22 19.43 -10.00
N THR A 42 -4.20 20.23 -9.72
CA THR A 42 -4.36 21.62 -9.28
C THR A 42 -4.85 22.56 -10.39
N GLU A 43 -4.64 22.23 -11.66
CA GLU A 43 -5.17 22.99 -12.79
C GLU A 43 -6.68 22.76 -12.96
N ALA A 44 -7.08 21.50 -12.85
CA ALA A 44 -8.48 21.11 -12.94
C ALA A 44 -9.23 21.25 -11.59
N ASN A 45 -8.55 21.56 -10.49
CA ASN A 45 -9.08 21.59 -9.12
C ASN A 45 -9.91 20.33 -8.79
N ARG A 46 -9.31 19.16 -9.04
CA ARG A 46 -10.01 17.88 -8.98
C ARG A 46 -9.16 16.79 -8.34
N CYS A 47 -9.75 16.00 -7.45
CA CYS A 47 -9.16 14.76 -6.97
C CYS A 47 -9.20 13.71 -8.11
N VAL A 48 -8.03 13.20 -8.49
CA VAL A 48 -7.84 12.25 -9.60
C VAL A 48 -7.34 10.90 -9.14
N GLY A 49 -6.99 10.76 -7.87
CA GLY A 49 -6.54 9.50 -7.30
C GLY A 49 -6.56 9.50 -5.78
N VAL A 50 -6.63 8.31 -5.19
CA VAL A 50 -6.61 8.11 -3.74
C VAL A 50 -5.69 6.96 -3.37
N SER A 51 -5.14 7.00 -2.17
CA SER A 51 -4.42 5.89 -1.53
C SER A 51 -4.60 5.94 -0.02
N GLY A 52 -4.40 4.82 0.67
CA GLY A 52 -4.67 4.74 2.10
C GLY A 52 -3.61 3.98 2.88
N ILE A 53 -3.57 4.26 4.19
CA ILE A 53 -2.85 3.53 5.22
C ILE A 53 -3.82 3.29 6.38
N GLN A 54 -3.99 2.03 6.79
CA GLN A 54 -4.54 1.67 8.08
C GLN A 54 -3.35 1.48 9.04
N ALA A 55 -3.28 2.25 10.11
CA ALA A 55 -2.09 2.28 10.96
C ALA A 55 -1.78 0.92 11.57
N ARG A 56 -2.81 0.26 12.10
CA ARG A 56 -2.72 -1.10 12.62
C ARG A 56 -4.04 -1.83 12.37
N VAL A 57 -3.96 -3.08 11.94
CA VAL A 57 -5.13 -3.94 11.73
C VAL A 57 -5.23 -4.98 12.85
N GLY A 58 -6.42 -5.53 13.05
CA GLY A 58 -6.62 -6.66 13.94
C GLY A 58 -6.64 -6.32 15.44
N LEU A 59 -6.73 -5.03 15.82
CA LEU A 59 -6.79 -4.61 17.23
C LEU A 59 -8.22 -4.65 17.78
N ASP A 60 -9.17 -4.11 17.03
CA ASP A 60 -10.60 -4.10 17.41
C ASP A 60 -11.33 -5.32 16.86
N GLU A 61 -11.09 -5.64 15.60
CA GLU A 61 -11.61 -6.82 14.92
C GLU A 61 -10.48 -7.67 14.38
N VAL A 62 -10.53 -8.99 14.55
CA VAL A 62 -9.46 -9.90 14.10
C VAL A 62 -9.30 -9.84 12.59
N PHE A 63 -8.06 -9.72 12.14
CA PHE A 63 -7.69 -9.70 10.73
C PHE A 63 -7.20 -11.09 10.30
N TYR A 64 -7.94 -11.74 9.41
CA TYR A 64 -7.68 -13.10 8.99
C TYR A 64 -7.07 -13.19 7.60
N ASN A 65 -6.11 -14.10 7.46
CA ASN A 65 -5.55 -14.56 6.19
C ASN A 65 -5.49 -16.08 6.17
N TYR A 66 -5.26 -16.68 5.01
CA TYR A 66 -4.77 -18.06 4.92
C TYR A 66 -3.26 -18.06 4.74
N ARG A 67 -2.59 -18.91 5.54
CA ARG A 67 -1.17 -19.24 5.34
C ARG A 67 -1.04 -20.47 4.49
N LEU A 68 -0.31 -20.37 3.39
CA LEU A 68 0.16 -21.50 2.58
C LEU A 68 1.26 -22.23 3.34
N SER A 69 1.06 -23.51 3.55
CA SER A 69 1.99 -24.42 4.25
C SER A 69 2.14 -25.71 3.47
N LEU A 70 3.11 -26.53 3.86
CA LEU A 70 3.32 -27.85 3.29
C LEU A 70 3.18 -28.91 4.39
N SER A 71 2.25 -29.86 4.21
CA SER A 71 2.20 -31.10 4.97
C SER A 71 3.08 -32.13 4.28
N VAL A 72 4.00 -32.73 5.03
CA VAL A 72 4.90 -33.75 4.50
C VAL A 72 4.57 -35.09 5.17
N ASN A 73 4.21 -36.08 4.36
CA ASN A 73 3.90 -37.41 4.80
C ASN A 73 4.88 -38.38 4.14
N ALA A 74 5.51 -39.25 4.95
CA ALA A 74 6.48 -40.20 4.45
C ALA A 74 6.23 -41.59 5.07
N SER A 75 6.30 -42.64 4.25
CA SER A 75 6.34 -44.04 4.70
C SER A 75 7.59 -44.71 4.15
N ARG A 76 8.46 -45.16 5.04
CA ARG A 76 9.68 -45.88 4.64
C ARG A 76 9.34 -47.25 4.07
N GLU A 77 8.33 -47.92 4.61
CA GLU A 77 7.88 -49.22 4.18
C GLU A 77 7.37 -49.21 2.73
N LEU A 78 6.60 -48.18 2.38
CA LEU A 78 6.02 -48.03 1.04
C LEU A 78 6.92 -47.26 0.08
N GLY A 79 8.03 -46.69 0.54
CA GLY A 79 8.89 -45.84 -0.27
C GLY A 79 8.19 -44.55 -0.71
N ILE A 80 7.15 -44.12 0.01
CA ILE A 80 6.33 -42.93 -0.36
C ILE A 80 6.78 -41.72 0.43
N HIS A 81 6.93 -40.60 -0.29
CA HIS A 81 7.16 -39.29 0.28
C HIS A 81 6.29 -38.28 -0.47
N VAL A 82 5.27 -37.74 0.19
CA VAL A 82 4.28 -36.81 -0.42
C VAL A 82 4.35 -35.47 0.28
N ARG A 83 4.42 -34.40 -0.52
CA ARG A 83 4.35 -33.01 -0.08
C ARG A 83 3.01 -32.42 -0.53
N THR A 84 2.15 -32.12 0.41
CA THR A 84 0.79 -31.64 0.14
C THR A 84 0.65 -30.20 0.60
N PRO A 85 0.34 -29.25 -0.31
CA PRO A 85 0.08 -27.87 0.08
C PRO A 85 -1.24 -27.75 0.84
N THR A 86 -1.24 -26.93 1.89
CA THR A 86 -2.39 -26.70 2.78
C THR A 86 -2.59 -25.21 3.02
N LEU A 87 -3.85 -24.82 3.33
CA LEU A 87 -4.21 -23.51 3.83
C LEU A 87 -4.55 -23.59 5.30
N HIS A 88 -3.99 -22.71 6.10
CA HIS A 88 -4.26 -22.55 7.52
C HIS A 88 -4.81 -21.16 7.80
N LEU A 89 -5.97 -21.07 8.43
CA LEU A 89 -6.49 -19.78 8.88
C LEU A 89 -5.56 -19.21 9.95
N THR A 90 -5.16 -17.95 9.77
CA THR A 90 -4.21 -17.26 10.66
C THR A 90 -4.55 -15.80 10.80
N ASN A 91 -4.06 -15.17 11.86
CA ASN A 91 -4.13 -13.74 12.14
C ASN A 91 -2.73 -13.11 12.27
N ASP A 92 -1.77 -13.59 11.49
CA ASP A 92 -0.36 -13.18 11.54
C ASP A 92 -0.13 -11.68 11.23
N MET A 93 -1.12 -11.01 10.64
CA MET A 93 -1.07 -9.57 10.34
C MET A 93 -1.66 -8.69 11.46
N THR A 94 -2.07 -9.28 12.60
CA THR A 94 -2.47 -8.49 13.77
C THR A 94 -1.36 -7.51 14.15
N ASP A 95 -1.74 -6.27 14.43
CA ASP A 95 -0.83 -5.15 14.75
C ASP A 95 0.08 -4.70 13.58
N ALA A 96 -0.07 -5.24 12.37
CA ALA A 96 0.65 -4.75 11.20
C ALA A 96 -0.03 -3.53 10.56
N THR A 97 0.74 -2.70 9.85
CA THR A 97 0.24 -1.58 9.07
C THR A 97 -0.21 -2.07 7.70
N GLU A 98 -1.45 -1.77 7.31
CA GLU A 98 -1.96 -2.07 5.97
C GLU A 98 -1.87 -0.84 5.06
N ILE A 99 -1.40 -1.04 3.83
CA ILE A 99 -1.49 -0.05 2.77
C ILE A 99 -2.47 -0.52 1.70
N GLY A 100 -3.45 0.30 1.38
CA GLY A 100 -4.52 -0.06 0.46
C GLY A 100 -5.09 1.11 -0.33
N SER A 101 -6.31 0.95 -0.81
CA SER A 101 -7.13 2.00 -1.45
C SER A 101 -6.46 2.72 -2.63
N LEU A 102 -5.50 2.08 -3.32
CA LEU A 102 -4.76 2.72 -4.42
C LEU A 102 -5.60 2.76 -5.69
N LEU A 103 -6.15 3.93 -5.99
CA LEU A 103 -6.93 4.19 -7.21
C LEU A 103 -6.40 5.44 -7.91
N LEU A 104 -6.29 5.37 -9.22
CA LEU A 104 -5.94 6.50 -10.07
C LEU A 104 -6.84 6.51 -11.32
N ASP A 105 -7.47 7.64 -11.58
CA ASP A 105 -8.27 7.86 -12.77
C ASP A 105 -7.49 7.51 -14.04
N ARG A 106 -8.16 6.89 -15.01
CA ARG A 106 -7.51 6.38 -16.24
C ARG A 106 -6.79 7.48 -17.01
N GLY A 107 -7.38 8.67 -17.09
CA GLY A 107 -6.80 9.83 -17.79
C GLY A 107 -5.50 10.36 -17.19
N TRP A 108 -5.24 10.06 -15.91
CA TRP A 108 -4.03 10.50 -15.18
C TRP A 108 -3.01 9.38 -14.98
N ARG A 109 -3.24 8.19 -15.55
CA ARG A 109 -2.27 7.10 -15.55
C ARG A 109 -1.11 7.44 -16.48
N GLY A 110 0.10 7.14 -16.04
CA GLY A 110 1.34 7.52 -16.73
C GLY A 110 2.04 8.69 -16.06
N GLY A 111 3.14 9.18 -16.66
CA GLY A 111 3.89 10.33 -16.16
C GLY A 111 4.43 10.23 -14.72
N GLY A 112 4.34 9.06 -14.07
CA GLY A 112 4.77 8.88 -12.68
C GLY A 112 3.72 9.18 -11.61
N ASN A 113 2.48 9.53 -11.97
CA ASN A 113 1.42 9.86 -11.00
C ASN A 113 1.08 8.68 -10.09
N GLY A 114 0.99 7.45 -10.64
CA GLY A 114 0.77 6.25 -9.84
C GLY A 114 1.91 5.97 -8.86
N LEU A 115 3.15 6.22 -9.26
CA LEU A 115 4.32 6.11 -8.36
C LEU A 115 4.26 7.16 -7.25
N LEU A 116 3.97 8.42 -7.59
CA LEU A 116 3.83 9.50 -6.61
C LEU A 116 2.76 9.15 -5.58
N LEU A 117 1.55 8.79 -6.03
CA LEU A 117 0.44 8.44 -5.17
C LEU A 117 0.72 7.21 -4.30
N SER A 118 1.35 6.18 -4.84
CA SER A 118 1.71 4.98 -4.09
C SER A 118 2.79 5.27 -3.04
N ARG A 119 3.85 6.00 -3.43
CA ARG A 119 5.05 6.24 -2.62
C ARG A 119 4.90 7.37 -1.61
N SER A 120 3.94 8.28 -1.80
CA SER A 120 3.60 9.30 -0.81
C SER A 120 3.30 8.70 0.57
N ARG A 121 2.68 7.52 0.61
CA ARG A 121 2.43 6.75 1.84
C ARG A 121 3.73 6.37 2.56
N PHE A 122 4.76 5.98 1.82
CA PHE A 122 6.07 5.61 2.40
C PHE A 122 6.85 6.82 2.90
N LEU A 123 6.69 7.99 2.26
CA LEU A 123 7.21 9.25 2.83
C LEU A 123 6.51 9.60 4.14
N PHE A 124 5.18 9.41 4.22
CA PHE A 124 4.43 9.60 5.45
C PHE A 124 4.90 8.66 6.55
N LEU A 125 5.07 7.36 6.24
CA LEU A 125 5.66 6.38 7.16
C LEU A 125 7.07 6.81 7.64
N ALA A 126 7.91 7.35 6.74
CA ALA A 126 9.25 7.82 7.07
C ALA A 126 9.23 9.04 8.00
N CYS A 127 8.25 9.95 7.83
CA CYS A 127 8.08 11.12 8.68
C CYS A 127 7.56 10.76 10.07
N PHE A 128 6.62 9.83 10.17
CA PHE A 128 5.80 9.59 11.37
C PHE A 128 5.86 8.14 11.84
N ARG A 129 7.04 7.54 11.85
CA ARG A 129 7.28 6.12 12.16
C ARG A 129 6.65 5.59 13.43
N ARG A 130 6.52 6.43 14.46
CA ARG A 130 5.94 6.03 15.75
C ARG A 130 4.45 5.72 15.69
N CYS A 131 3.79 6.17 14.62
CA CYS A 131 2.36 5.97 14.39
C CYS A 131 2.05 4.59 13.79
N PHE A 132 3.05 3.86 13.33
CA PHE A 132 2.89 2.68 12.51
C PHE A 132 3.66 1.48 13.07
N SER A 133 3.23 0.29 12.67
CA SER A 133 3.92 -0.95 12.98
C SER A 133 5.30 -1.03 12.29
N GLY A 134 6.15 -1.90 12.82
CA GLY A 134 7.41 -2.26 12.16
C GLY A 134 7.22 -3.07 10.87
N LYS A 135 6.04 -3.69 10.71
CA LYS A 135 5.64 -4.48 9.53
C LYS A 135 4.56 -3.76 8.74
N VAL A 136 4.72 -3.67 7.43
CA VAL A 136 3.74 -3.11 6.47
C VAL A 136 3.36 -4.18 5.48
N PHE A 137 2.07 -4.30 5.18
CA PHE A 137 1.58 -5.24 4.17
C PHE A 137 0.53 -4.62 3.26
N ALA A 138 0.25 -5.31 2.16
CA ALA A 138 -0.86 -5.03 1.27
C ALA A 138 -1.52 -6.33 0.83
N GLU A 139 -2.83 -6.41 0.91
CA GLU A 139 -3.63 -7.42 0.24
C GLU A 139 -3.79 -7.03 -1.23
N MET A 140 -3.34 -7.92 -2.10
CA MET A 140 -3.46 -7.72 -3.54
C MET A 140 -4.70 -8.47 -4.03
N ARG A 141 -5.59 -7.76 -4.73
CA ARG A 141 -6.78 -8.38 -5.30
C ARG A 141 -6.42 -9.66 -6.05
N GLY A 142 -7.06 -10.76 -5.71
CA GLY A 142 -6.93 -12.06 -6.36
C GLY A 142 -7.67 -12.16 -7.70
N VAL A 143 -7.60 -13.31 -8.32
CA VAL A 143 -8.22 -13.55 -9.63
C VAL A 143 -9.73 -13.72 -9.44
N SER A 144 -10.49 -12.92 -10.19
CA SER A 144 -11.95 -13.07 -10.33
C SER A 144 -12.33 -13.19 -11.81
N ASP A 145 -13.44 -13.85 -12.10
CA ASP A 145 -13.95 -13.97 -13.45
C ASP A 145 -14.57 -12.65 -13.96
N GLY A 146 -15.03 -12.63 -15.22
CA GLY A 146 -15.66 -11.45 -15.84
C GLY A 146 -16.97 -11.01 -15.16
N GLN A 147 -17.55 -11.85 -14.31
CA GLN A 147 -18.75 -11.55 -13.51
C GLN A 147 -18.38 -11.11 -12.08
N GLY A 148 -17.08 -11.12 -11.72
CA GLY A 148 -16.59 -10.76 -10.41
C GLY A 148 -16.67 -11.88 -9.36
N ARG A 149 -16.82 -13.16 -9.78
CA ARG A 149 -16.83 -14.32 -8.87
C ARG A 149 -15.39 -14.79 -8.63
N SER A 150 -15.12 -15.19 -7.41
CA SER A 150 -13.83 -15.76 -7.01
C SER A 150 -13.91 -17.30 -7.06
N PRO A 151 -13.05 -17.99 -7.86
CA PRO A 151 -13.02 -19.45 -7.87
C PRO A 151 -12.67 -20.06 -6.50
N LEU A 152 -11.86 -19.37 -5.68
CA LEU A 152 -11.56 -19.83 -4.33
C LEU A 152 -12.80 -19.69 -3.43
N TRP A 153 -13.50 -18.56 -3.50
CA TRP A 153 -14.72 -18.36 -2.72
C TRP A 153 -15.79 -19.39 -3.05
N ASP A 154 -16.04 -19.62 -4.34
CA ASP A 154 -17.04 -20.57 -4.81
C ASP A 154 -16.72 -22.02 -4.35
N ALA A 155 -15.44 -22.37 -4.29
CA ALA A 155 -15.00 -23.70 -3.87
C ALA A 155 -14.95 -23.88 -2.35
N LEU A 156 -14.68 -22.82 -1.60
CA LEU A 156 -14.42 -22.87 -0.16
C LEU A 156 -15.37 -21.98 0.63
N GLY A 157 -15.26 -20.65 0.54
CA GLY A 157 -15.98 -19.71 1.39
C GLY A 157 -17.50 -19.90 1.30
N SER A 158 -18.07 -20.00 0.12
CA SER A 158 -19.50 -20.19 -0.09
C SER A 158 -20.09 -21.41 0.63
N LYS A 159 -19.26 -22.42 0.95
CA LYS A 159 -19.70 -23.65 1.66
C LYS A 159 -19.95 -23.42 3.15
N PHE A 160 -19.38 -22.37 3.71
CA PHE A 160 -19.47 -22.04 5.13
C PHE A 160 -20.36 -20.82 5.38
N PHE A 161 -20.50 -19.91 4.41
CA PHE A 161 -21.18 -18.63 4.59
C PHE A 161 -22.57 -18.55 3.95
N ASP A 162 -22.89 -19.46 3.05
CA ASP A 162 -24.15 -19.46 2.27
C ASP A 162 -24.46 -18.08 1.64
N MET A 163 -23.41 -17.41 1.17
CA MET A 163 -23.48 -16.11 0.50
C MET A 163 -22.48 -16.05 -0.67
N ASP A 164 -22.74 -15.15 -1.62
CA ASP A 164 -21.82 -14.93 -2.73
C ASP A 164 -20.59 -14.09 -2.33
N PHE A 165 -19.57 -14.08 -3.19
CA PHE A 165 -18.34 -13.35 -2.95
C PHE A 165 -18.57 -11.84 -2.78
N ALA A 166 -19.45 -11.24 -3.59
CA ALA A 166 -19.68 -9.80 -3.56
C ALA A 166 -20.35 -9.35 -2.26
N GLU A 167 -21.24 -10.17 -1.71
CA GLU A 167 -21.88 -9.92 -0.43
C GLU A 167 -20.89 -10.07 0.73
N ALA A 168 -20.07 -11.14 0.71
CA ALA A 168 -19.07 -11.37 1.73
C ALA A 168 -18.02 -10.25 1.77
N ASP A 169 -17.52 -9.83 0.60
CA ASP A 169 -16.60 -8.72 0.44
C ASP A 169 -17.20 -7.40 0.94
N TYR A 170 -18.46 -7.10 0.56
CA TYR A 170 -19.17 -5.91 1.03
C TYR A 170 -19.34 -5.88 2.56
N ARG A 171 -19.73 -7.01 3.18
CA ARG A 171 -19.90 -7.11 4.63
C ARG A 171 -18.59 -6.93 5.38
N SER A 172 -17.49 -7.47 4.84
CA SER A 172 -16.16 -7.33 5.44
C SER A 172 -15.68 -5.87 5.48
N VAL A 173 -16.10 -5.06 4.51
CA VAL A 173 -15.77 -3.63 4.43
C VAL A 173 -16.70 -2.78 5.30
N ALA A 174 -17.96 -3.21 5.47
CA ALA A 174 -18.94 -2.49 6.28
C ALA A 174 -18.68 -2.58 7.80
N GLY A 175 -17.60 -3.24 8.25
CA GLY A 175 -17.17 -3.23 9.65
C GLY A 175 -17.72 -4.37 10.50
N ASN A 176 -18.16 -5.48 9.90
CA ASN A 176 -18.55 -6.66 10.66
C ASN A 176 -17.78 -7.88 10.13
N ARG A 177 -16.56 -8.09 10.65
CA ARG A 177 -15.71 -9.24 10.31
C ARG A 177 -15.83 -10.40 11.30
N SER A 178 -16.61 -10.26 12.37
CA SER A 178 -16.79 -11.30 13.40
C SER A 178 -17.32 -12.61 12.83
N PHE A 179 -18.21 -12.54 11.83
CA PHE A 179 -18.77 -13.71 11.16
C PHE A 179 -17.69 -14.61 10.51
N ILE A 180 -16.54 -14.03 10.13
CA ILE A 180 -15.42 -14.79 9.55
C ILE A 180 -14.88 -15.76 10.58
N ALA A 181 -14.62 -15.29 11.81
CA ALA A 181 -14.12 -16.10 12.90
C ALA A 181 -15.07 -17.23 13.30
N GLU A 182 -16.35 -16.99 13.17
CA GLU A 182 -17.41 -17.92 13.55
C GLU A 182 -17.61 -19.04 12.52
N LEU A 183 -17.52 -18.71 11.24
CA LEU A 183 -17.93 -19.57 10.14
C LEU A 183 -16.75 -20.20 9.38
N MET A 184 -15.58 -19.55 9.34
CA MET A 184 -14.41 -20.11 8.63
C MET A 184 -13.90 -21.42 9.24
N PRO A 185 -13.46 -22.37 8.40
CA PRO A 185 -12.93 -23.63 8.87
C PRO A 185 -11.64 -23.43 9.68
N LYS A 186 -11.61 -23.99 10.88
CA LYS A 186 -10.46 -23.91 11.82
C LYS A 186 -9.37 -24.94 11.54
N TYR A 187 -9.69 -25.97 10.78
CA TYR A 187 -8.75 -27.05 10.42
C TYR A 187 -8.04 -26.77 9.09
N PRO A 188 -6.84 -27.31 8.88
CA PRO A 188 -6.12 -27.17 7.62
C PRO A 188 -6.94 -27.65 6.42
N ILE A 189 -6.91 -26.88 5.35
CA ILE A 189 -7.55 -27.22 4.08
C ILE A 189 -6.47 -27.73 3.14
N TYR A 190 -6.62 -28.98 2.70
CA TYR A 190 -5.69 -29.59 1.74
C TYR A 190 -6.02 -29.09 0.34
N LEU A 191 -5.12 -28.29 -0.26
CA LEU A 191 -5.34 -27.72 -1.58
C LEU A 191 -5.69 -28.74 -2.67
N PRO A 192 -5.09 -29.96 -2.72
CA PRO A 192 -5.46 -30.96 -3.73
C PRO A 192 -6.92 -31.41 -3.67
N MET A 193 -7.62 -31.18 -2.54
CA MET A 193 -9.04 -31.50 -2.40
C MET A 193 -9.96 -30.43 -3.01
N LEU A 194 -9.43 -29.25 -3.32
CA LEU A 194 -10.18 -28.19 -3.98
C LEU A 194 -10.18 -28.41 -5.50
N PRO A 195 -11.22 -27.92 -6.21
CA PRO A 195 -11.25 -27.90 -7.68
C PRO A 195 -10.01 -27.22 -8.27
N GLU A 196 -9.59 -27.64 -9.46
CA GLU A 196 -8.42 -27.11 -10.14
C GLU A 196 -8.49 -25.59 -10.31
N ALA A 197 -9.67 -25.05 -10.69
CA ALA A 197 -9.87 -23.61 -10.85
C ALA A 197 -9.58 -22.82 -9.57
N ALA A 198 -9.97 -23.34 -8.41
CA ALA A 198 -9.69 -22.72 -7.11
C ALA A 198 -8.19 -22.80 -6.76
N ARG A 199 -7.56 -23.96 -6.99
CA ARG A 199 -6.12 -24.14 -6.75
C ARG A 199 -5.26 -23.22 -7.60
N ALA A 200 -5.66 -23.01 -8.85
CA ALA A 200 -4.91 -22.21 -9.81
C ALA A 200 -4.84 -20.72 -9.48
N VAL A 201 -5.76 -20.19 -8.67
CA VAL A 201 -5.84 -18.76 -8.34
C VAL A 201 -5.19 -18.42 -6.99
N VAL A 202 -4.94 -19.39 -6.13
CA VAL A 202 -4.31 -19.15 -4.82
C VAL A 202 -2.93 -18.55 -4.97
N GLY A 203 -2.71 -17.39 -4.36
CA GLY A 203 -1.47 -16.61 -4.44
C GLY A 203 -1.28 -15.89 -5.79
N ARG A 204 -2.32 -15.82 -6.62
CA ARG A 204 -2.27 -15.11 -7.90
C ARG A 204 -2.96 -13.76 -7.82
N VAL A 205 -2.28 -12.74 -8.34
CA VAL A 205 -2.84 -11.39 -8.43
C VAL A 205 -3.72 -11.24 -9.67
N HIS A 206 -4.78 -10.46 -9.57
CA HIS A 206 -5.61 -10.08 -10.71
C HIS A 206 -4.79 -9.25 -11.72
N GLN A 207 -4.96 -9.50 -13.02
CA GLN A 207 -4.19 -8.86 -14.10
C GLN A 207 -4.17 -7.30 -13.99
N GLN A 208 -5.31 -6.69 -13.66
CA GLN A 208 -5.39 -5.23 -13.49
C GLN A 208 -4.61 -4.70 -12.29
N THR A 209 -4.25 -5.56 -11.34
CA THR A 209 -3.54 -5.21 -10.10
C THR A 209 -2.03 -5.49 -10.20
N GLU A 210 -1.58 -6.24 -11.24
CA GLU A 210 -0.16 -6.50 -11.47
C GLU A 210 0.73 -5.24 -11.45
N PRO A 211 0.33 -4.10 -12.06
CA PRO A 211 1.16 -2.89 -11.99
C PRO A 211 1.36 -2.38 -10.55
N ALA A 212 0.32 -2.48 -9.70
CA ALA A 212 0.43 -2.13 -8.28
C ALA A 212 1.36 -3.08 -7.53
N LEU A 213 1.28 -4.38 -7.80
CA LEU A 213 2.20 -5.37 -7.23
C LEU A 213 3.65 -5.07 -7.61
N LYS A 214 3.93 -4.78 -8.88
CA LYS A 214 5.29 -4.41 -9.34
C LYS A 214 5.82 -3.16 -8.64
N MET A 215 4.96 -2.15 -8.42
CA MET A 215 5.34 -0.96 -7.65
C MET A 215 5.74 -1.32 -6.21
N LEU A 216 4.99 -2.20 -5.54
CA LEU A 216 5.32 -2.65 -4.18
C LEU A 216 6.59 -3.49 -4.15
N GLN A 217 6.77 -4.40 -5.11
CA GLN A 217 7.99 -5.20 -5.23
C GLN A 217 9.24 -4.33 -5.41
N SER A 218 9.14 -3.23 -6.19
CA SER A 218 10.24 -2.27 -6.33
C SER A 218 10.53 -1.47 -5.06
N GLU A 219 9.63 -1.50 -4.08
CA GLU A 219 9.85 -0.95 -2.73
C GLU A 219 10.35 -2.00 -1.71
N GLY A 220 10.49 -3.26 -2.12
CA GLY A 220 10.99 -4.34 -1.26
C GLY A 220 9.90 -5.21 -0.63
N PHE A 221 8.65 -5.08 -1.07
CA PHE A 221 7.58 -5.98 -0.63
C PHE A 221 7.72 -7.37 -1.27
N ASN A 222 7.51 -8.41 -0.48
CA ASN A 222 7.63 -9.79 -0.92
C ASN A 222 6.39 -10.61 -0.49
N PHE A 223 6.08 -11.63 -1.28
CA PHE A 223 5.07 -12.63 -0.93
C PHE A 223 5.69 -13.71 -0.06
N ASN A 224 5.18 -13.88 1.15
CA ASN A 224 5.67 -14.86 2.14
C ASN A 224 4.63 -15.93 2.47
N GLY A 225 3.76 -16.26 1.50
CA GLY A 225 2.82 -17.37 1.64
C GLY A 225 1.54 -17.03 2.39
N LEU A 226 1.20 -15.75 2.58
CA LEU A 226 -0.12 -15.33 3.05
C LEU A 226 -1.01 -14.95 1.88
N VAL A 227 -2.27 -15.37 1.94
CA VAL A 227 -3.27 -15.04 0.92
C VAL A 227 -4.56 -14.56 1.57
N ASP A 228 -5.27 -13.69 0.87
CA ASP A 228 -6.59 -13.23 1.25
C ASP A 228 -7.58 -14.40 1.37
N ILE A 229 -8.47 -14.33 2.37
CA ILE A 229 -9.42 -15.40 2.67
C ILE A 229 -10.59 -15.51 1.69
N PHE A 230 -10.88 -14.43 0.93
CA PHE A 230 -12.02 -14.35 0.02
C PHE A 230 -11.65 -14.75 -1.40
N ASP A 231 -10.59 -14.16 -1.95
CA ASP A 231 -10.22 -14.37 -3.36
C ASP A 231 -8.88 -15.09 -3.56
N GLY A 232 -8.15 -15.36 -2.47
CA GLY A 232 -6.86 -16.03 -2.51
C GLY A 232 -5.73 -15.15 -3.08
N GLY A 233 -5.95 -13.86 -3.21
CA GLY A 233 -4.93 -12.91 -3.65
C GLY A 233 -3.73 -12.90 -2.73
N PRO A 234 -2.50 -12.65 -3.24
CA PRO A 234 -1.30 -12.66 -2.41
C PRO A 234 -1.28 -11.45 -1.47
N VAL A 235 -0.92 -11.70 -0.22
CA VAL A 235 -0.54 -10.67 0.74
C VAL A 235 0.97 -10.46 0.63
N VAL A 236 1.38 -9.23 0.28
CA VAL A 236 2.79 -8.87 0.21
C VAL A 236 3.18 -7.99 1.37
N GLU A 237 4.36 -8.23 1.95
CA GLU A 237 4.80 -7.57 3.18
C GLU A 237 6.24 -7.07 3.09
N ALA A 238 6.56 -6.05 3.87
CA ALA A 238 7.92 -5.55 4.08
C ALA A 238 8.07 -5.01 5.51
N PHE A 239 9.28 -5.08 6.06
CA PHE A 239 9.60 -4.28 7.24
C PHE A 239 9.81 -2.82 6.84
N VAL A 240 9.29 -1.88 7.63
CA VAL A 240 9.35 -0.43 7.33
C VAL A 240 10.75 0.03 6.97
N HIS A 241 11.78 -0.44 7.70
CA HIS A 241 13.18 -0.04 7.47
C HIS A 241 13.77 -0.61 6.16
N ASN A 242 13.13 -1.63 5.56
CA ASN A 242 13.53 -2.22 4.28
C ASN A 242 12.81 -1.59 3.09
N ILE A 243 11.73 -0.83 3.32
CA ILE A 243 11.04 -0.12 2.25
C ILE A 243 11.99 0.90 1.63
N ARG A 244 12.25 0.76 0.32
CA ARG A 244 13.22 1.59 -0.40
C ARG A 244 13.00 3.09 -0.19
N THR A 245 11.78 3.57 -0.41
CA THR A 245 11.46 4.99 -0.21
C THR A 245 11.72 5.45 1.22
N VAL A 246 11.46 4.61 2.25
CA VAL A 246 11.74 4.95 3.65
C VAL A 246 13.24 5.01 3.93
N ARG A 247 13.99 4.03 3.43
CA ARG A 247 15.43 3.91 3.62
C ARG A 247 16.20 5.03 2.93
N ASP A 248 15.78 5.37 1.71
CA ASP A 248 16.49 6.30 0.83
C ASP A 248 16.05 7.76 1.05
N THR A 249 15.23 8.06 2.11
CA THR A 249 14.86 9.43 2.43
C THR A 249 16.02 10.24 2.99
N VAL A 250 16.12 11.48 2.54
CA VAL A 250 17.00 12.49 3.13
C VAL A 250 16.20 13.69 3.61
N LYS A 251 16.77 14.45 4.54
CA LYS A 251 16.24 15.73 5.00
C LYS A 251 17.06 16.85 4.41
N LYS A 252 16.39 17.94 4.00
CA LYS A 252 17.04 19.16 3.53
C LYS A 252 16.25 20.36 3.99
N ASP A 253 16.94 21.50 4.13
CA ASP A 253 16.32 22.77 4.45
C ASP A 253 15.78 23.43 3.15
N VAL A 254 14.67 24.13 3.26
CA VAL A 254 14.03 24.83 2.14
C VAL A 254 14.69 26.21 1.95
N LEU A 255 15.00 26.51 0.69
CA LEU A 255 15.35 27.86 0.25
C LEU A 255 14.40 28.30 -0.87
N ILE A 256 13.52 29.25 -0.59
CA ILE A 256 12.62 29.80 -1.62
C ILE A 256 13.40 30.73 -2.55
N SER A 257 13.37 30.44 -3.85
CA SER A 257 14.05 31.25 -4.86
C SER A 257 13.31 32.57 -5.09
N ARG A 258 14.03 33.68 -5.00
CA ARG A 258 13.50 35.01 -5.33
C ARG A 258 13.50 35.32 -6.85
N LYS A 259 14.20 34.48 -7.63
CA LYS A 259 14.30 34.61 -9.08
C LYS A 259 13.60 33.41 -9.73
N PRO A 260 13.01 33.59 -10.92
CA PRO A 260 12.49 32.44 -11.68
C PRO A 260 13.57 31.37 -11.82
N MET A 261 13.20 30.13 -11.60
CA MET A 261 14.09 28.98 -11.79
C MET A 261 14.23 28.75 -13.31
N VAL A 262 15.26 29.33 -13.90
CA VAL A 262 15.52 29.32 -15.35
C VAL A 262 16.11 27.95 -15.81
N GLU A 263 16.56 27.12 -14.87
CA GLU A 263 17.15 25.83 -15.20
C GLU A 263 16.07 24.88 -15.71
N GLU A 264 16.26 24.38 -16.93
CA GLU A 264 15.41 23.28 -17.43
C GLU A 264 15.41 22.11 -16.45
N PRO A 265 14.25 21.45 -16.23
CA PRO A 265 14.16 20.28 -15.39
C PRO A 265 15.12 19.18 -15.87
N ARG A 266 16.09 18.80 -15.03
CA ARG A 266 17.07 17.74 -15.34
C ARG A 266 17.10 16.69 -14.24
N GLY A 267 17.47 15.48 -14.63
CA GLY A 267 17.59 14.33 -13.73
C GLY A 267 16.29 13.62 -13.48
N SER A 268 16.35 12.52 -12.74
CA SER A 268 15.19 11.74 -12.33
C SER A 268 14.33 12.53 -11.33
N PRO A 269 13.00 12.53 -11.47
CA PRO A 269 12.13 13.21 -10.50
C PRO A 269 12.34 12.72 -9.07
N VAL A 270 12.29 13.66 -8.14
CA VAL A 270 12.40 13.45 -6.70
C VAL A 270 11.07 13.79 -6.04
N MET A 271 10.61 12.95 -5.13
CA MET A 271 9.48 13.27 -4.27
C MET A 271 9.96 14.14 -3.12
N ILE A 272 9.15 15.15 -2.79
CA ILE A 272 9.39 16.05 -1.66
C ILE A 272 8.11 16.17 -0.84
N CYS A 273 8.23 16.10 0.47
CA CYS A 273 7.12 16.33 1.39
C CYS A 273 7.49 17.29 2.51
N ASN A 274 6.48 18.00 3.02
CA ASN A 274 6.60 18.75 4.27
C ASN A 274 6.67 17.82 5.48
N ALA A 275 6.91 18.37 6.66
CA ALA A 275 6.96 17.63 7.92
C ALA A 275 5.67 17.79 8.76
N SER A 276 4.59 18.32 8.19
CA SER A 276 3.32 18.50 8.88
C SER A 276 2.55 17.19 8.93
N PHE A 277 2.12 16.77 10.10
CA PHE A 277 1.28 15.58 10.24
C PHE A 277 -0.15 15.83 9.74
N ARG A 278 -0.74 16.94 10.17
CA ARG A 278 -2.12 17.31 9.85
C ARG A 278 -2.27 17.72 8.38
N ASP A 279 -1.36 18.55 7.91
CA ASP A 279 -1.39 19.16 6.58
C ASP A 279 -0.30 18.58 5.68
N PHE A 280 -0.15 17.25 5.70
CA PHE A 280 0.87 16.55 4.93
C PHE A 280 0.69 16.77 3.43
N ARG A 281 1.73 17.29 2.78
CA ARG A 281 1.77 17.55 1.35
C ARG A 281 2.97 16.88 0.71
N VAL A 282 2.75 16.30 -0.46
CA VAL A 282 3.80 15.68 -1.28
C VAL A 282 3.67 16.15 -2.71
N THR A 283 4.79 16.50 -3.33
CA THR A 283 4.87 16.76 -4.76
C THR A 283 6.15 16.15 -5.34
N ARG A 284 6.36 16.31 -6.62
CA ARG A 284 7.60 15.92 -7.30
C ARG A 284 8.31 17.15 -7.84
N ILE A 285 9.63 17.13 -7.75
CA ILE A 285 10.51 18.19 -8.23
C ILE A 285 11.63 17.59 -9.09
N PRO A 286 12.24 18.37 -10.00
CA PRO A 286 13.45 17.96 -10.69
C PRO A 286 14.63 17.78 -9.73
N ALA A 287 15.50 16.81 -9.99
CA ALA A 287 16.67 16.54 -9.14
C ALA A 287 17.66 17.71 -9.11
N ASN A 288 17.76 18.49 -10.19
CA ASN A 288 18.68 19.65 -10.26
C ASN A 288 18.26 20.85 -9.40
N TRP A 289 17.11 20.77 -8.67
CA TRP A 289 16.76 21.77 -7.66
C TRP A 289 17.42 21.49 -6.29
N LEU A 290 18.00 20.29 -6.12
CA LEU A 290 18.73 19.94 -4.92
C LEU A 290 20.15 20.53 -4.98
N ARG A 291 20.59 21.07 -3.85
CA ARG A 291 21.97 21.52 -3.60
C ARG A 291 22.35 21.03 -2.22
N TYR A 292 23.59 20.59 -2.02
CA TYR A 292 24.13 20.12 -0.73
C TYR A 292 23.05 19.88 0.36
N ASP A 293 22.92 20.78 1.33
CA ASP A 293 21.97 20.65 2.46
C ASP A 293 20.61 21.32 2.20
N VAL A 294 20.43 22.00 1.08
CA VAL A 294 19.22 22.77 0.77
C VAL A 294 18.52 22.26 -0.50
N VAL A 295 17.21 22.44 -0.53
CA VAL A 295 16.42 22.34 -1.75
C VAL A 295 15.91 23.72 -2.14
N ARG A 296 16.17 24.15 -3.38
CA ARG A 296 15.65 25.41 -3.90
C ARG A 296 14.28 25.19 -4.49
N LEU A 297 13.30 25.92 -3.98
CA LEU A 297 11.92 25.80 -4.44
C LEU A 297 11.45 27.14 -5.04
N PRO A 298 10.73 27.12 -6.16
CA PRO A 298 9.98 28.27 -6.61
C PRO A 298 8.82 28.54 -5.65
N PRO A 299 8.35 29.80 -5.53
CA PRO A 299 7.31 30.19 -4.56
C PRO A 299 6.03 29.37 -4.64
N GLU A 300 5.58 29.03 -5.84
CA GLU A 300 4.37 28.25 -6.09
C GLU A 300 4.49 26.81 -5.54
N VAL A 301 5.66 26.19 -5.63
CA VAL A 301 5.90 24.85 -5.07
C VAL A 301 6.00 24.89 -3.55
N ALA A 302 6.66 25.92 -3.01
CA ALA A 302 6.73 26.13 -1.56
C ALA A 302 5.33 26.36 -0.97
N GLN A 303 4.49 27.15 -1.63
CA GLN A 303 3.09 27.36 -1.26
C GLN A 303 2.28 26.06 -1.31
N ALA A 304 2.42 25.26 -2.38
CA ALA A 304 1.74 23.97 -2.51
C ALA A 304 2.14 22.97 -1.41
N LEU A 305 3.39 23.02 -0.96
CA LEU A 305 3.92 22.21 0.15
C LEU A 305 3.64 22.81 1.53
N LEU A 306 3.13 24.05 1.62
CA LEU A 306 2.93 24.77 2.87
C LEU A 306 4.24 24.90 3.68
N VAL A 307 5.32 25.33 3.01
CA VAL A 307 6.64 25.50 3.62
C VAL A 307 7.21 26.90 3.37
N GLU A 308 8.07 27.33 4.29
CA GLU A 308 8.80 28.59 4.23
C GLU A 308 10.32 28.34 4.14
N SER A 309 11.10 29.39 3.85
CA SER A 309 12.56 29.28 3.86
C SER A 309 13.06 28.97 5.27
N GLY A 310 13.88 27.94 5.40
CA GLY A 310 14.39 27.42 6.67
C GLY A 310 13.60 26.22 7.21
N ASP A 311 12.43 25.92 6.66
CA ASP A 311 11.70 24.72 7.02
C ASP A 311 12.43 23.45 6.55
N GLN A 312 12.27 22.36 7.30
CA GLN A 312 12.83 21.07 6.95
C GLN A 312 11.83 20.21 6.18
N VAL A 313 12.26 19.70 5.04
CA VAL A 313 11.50 18.76 4.18
C VAL A 313 12.17 17.41 4.08
N ARG A 314 11.40 16.39 3.71
CA ARG A 314 11.95 15.08 3.33
C ARG A 314 11.84 14.86 1.84
N LEU A 315 12.88 14.20 1.30
CA LEU A 315 12.96 13.87 -0.10
C LEU A 315 13.31 12.39 -0.27
N ALA A 316 12.81 11.80 -1.35
CA ALA A 316 13.19 10.45 -1.78
C ALA A 316 13.16 10.36 -3.32
N PRO A 317 14.01 9.53 -3.95
CA PRO A 317 13.92 9.29 -5.38
C PRO A 317 12.56 8.73 -5.78
N LEU A 318 11.95 9.30 -6.83
CA LEU A 318 10.66 8.78 -7.33
C LEU A 318 10.81 7.41 -8.01
N LYS A 319 11.95 7.11 -8.62
CA LYS A 319 12.21 5.85 -9.32
C LYS A 319 13.33 5.07 -8.63
N GLU A 320 13.26 3.75 -8.76
CA GLU A 320 14.34 2.85 -8.36
C GLU A 320 15.61 3.15 -9.14
N GLY A 321 16.78 2.98 -8.50
CA GLY A 321 18.10 3.25 -9.10
C GLY A 321 18.46 4.73 -9.28
N ALA A 322 17.51 5.65 -9.02
CA ALA A 322 17.85 7.07 -8.98
C ALA A 322 18.50 7.41 -7.63
N VAL A 323 19.61 8.13 -7.68
CA VAL A 323 20.36 8.57 -6.50
C VAL A 323 20.13 10.06 -6.31
N LEU A 324 19.89 10.46 -5.06
CA LEU A 324 19.87 11.88 -4.72
C LEU A 324 21.30 12.43 -4.75
N PRO A 325 21.51 13.66 -5.24
CA PRO A 325 22.83 14.30 -5.18
C PRO A 325 23.33 14.34 -3.72
N THR A 326 24.47 13.70 -3.49
CA THR A 326 25.20 13.76 -2.22
C THR A 326 26.54 14.48 -2.46
N ASP A 327 27.13 15.03 -1.40
CA ASP A 327 28.36 15.84 -1.45
C ASP A 327 29.56 15.18 -2.15
N ASN A 328 29.49 13.86 -2.38
CA ASN A 328 30.61 13.08 -2.97
C ASN A 328 30.55 12.92 -4.50
N ASN A 329 29.49 13.37 -5.18
CA ASN A 329 29.35 13.11 -6.64
C ASN A 329 29.77 14.27 -7.55
N GLU A 330 30.25 15.41 -7.04
CA GLU A 330 30.76 16.52 -7.87
C GLU A 330 32.28 16.49 -8.15
N ALA A 331 33.01 15.47 -7.68
CA ALA A 331 34.48 15.37 -7.88
C ALA A 331 34.89 14.78 -9.26
N GLY A 332 34.03 14.77 -10.24
CA GLY A 332 34.31 14.05 -11.50
C GLY A 332 33.88 14.73 -12.79
N HIS A 333 33.95 16.05 -12.91
CA HIS A 333 33.95 16.70 -14.24
C HIS A 333 34.56 18.10 -14.12
N TYR A 334 35.90 18.13 -14.25
CA TYR A 334 36.65 19.26 -14.78
C TYR A 334 37.18 18.89 -16.16
#